data_b6d7b8aab32201d1b34ab81168da60de
#
_entry.id   b6d7b8aab32201d1b34ab81168da60de
#
_cell.length_a   1.000
_cell.length_b   1.000
_cell.length_c   1.000
_cell.angle_alpha   90.00
_cell.angle_beta   90.00
_cell.angle_gamma   90.00
#
_symmetry.space_group_name_H-M   'P 1'
#
loop_
_entity.id
_entity.type
_entity.pdbx_description
1 polymer ?
#
loop_
_entity_poly.entity_id
_entity_poly.type
_entity_poly.pdbx_seq_one_letter_code
_entity_poly.pdbx_strand_id
1 'polypeptide(L)'
;MCGIVGFTGSQAAAPLLLDGLRKLEYRGYDSAGIAVQKDGELHMIKATGHIDALAEKTQNGTLLPGTSGIGHTRWATHGAPTDTNAHPHMSADGKFAIVHNGIIENYAALRDELQRKGFVFRSETDTEVIVHLLDMYYTGDLRAAVLHTAARLEGSYALGVLCADRPGTICAVKMASPLILGVGVGENFFASDVTALVSHTKNVIYLEDGEFAEITPDSVSIFDSTGAPVHHSVSRIVWDIEAAEKGGYEHFMLKEIMEQPRALKATIAPRVKNGKIVLDDFDEAFRADFRYINRIIITACGSAYHAGCVGRYMIESLCRVPVEVDVASELRYRRPIVDEHTLLIAVSQSGETADTIAAIRECKAHGARVLTIVNVVGSTVAKLGDYVMYTWAGPEIAVATTKGYTTQIAVLDLLAVWMANERRTLTAPRYAELVAGITELPERTQRSIDLNPQVSYLAERYCGNSSLFFIGRNIDYAVALEASLKLKEISYIHSEAYAAGELKHGTIALIDPGRLVVSLACYEELFDKTMSNIKEVKARGAKVLAVVNEGNRRVFAEADDVLFVPVTDPVFSGIPEILPLQLFAYHVARCNGCDIDKPRNLAKSVTVE
;
A
#
# COMPACT_ATOMS: atom_id res chain seq x y z
N MET A 1 -3.82 9.78 -2.88
CA MET A 1 -2.43 10.22 -2.65
C MET A 1 -1.84 10.78 -3.93
N CYS A 2 -0.96 11.77 -3.85
CA CYS A 2 -0.38 12.43 -5.02
C CYS A 2 0.91 11.76 -5.50
N GLY A 3 1.31 12.01 -6.76
CA GLY A 3 2.59 11.60 -7.33
C GLY A 3 3.48 12.80 -7.65
N ILE A 4 4.75 12.74 -7.27
CA ILE A 4 5.76 13.75 -7.59
C ILE A 4 6.87 13.14 -8.44
N VAL A 5 7.32 13.89 -9.44
CA VAL A 5 8.53 13.59 -10.22
C VAL A 5 9.30 14.88 -10.47
N GLY A 6 10.62 14.83 -10.33
CA GLY A 6 11.53 15.89 -10.73
C GLY A 6 12.70 15.35 -11.54
N PHE A 7 13.16 16.14 -12.49
CA PHE A 7 14.25 15.79 -13.39
C PHE A 7 15.15 17.00 -13.65
N THR A 8 16.44 16.77 -13.70
CA THR A 8 17.44 17.70 -14.22
C THR A 8 18.52 16.93 -14.97
N GLY A 9 18.88 17.41 -16.16
CA GLY A 9 19.84 16.72 -17.04
C GLY A 9 20.07 17.44 -18.35
N SER A 10 20.46 16.69 -19.38
CA SER A 10 20.66 17.20 -20.75
C SER A 10 19.47 16.98 -21.67
N GLN A 11 18.54 16.08 -21.30
CA GLN A 11 17.37 15.75 -22.08
C GLN A 11 16.21 16.74 -21.85
N ALA A 12 15.20 16.74 -22.74
CA ALA A 12 13.97 17.50 -22.53
C ALA A 12 13.23 16.99 -21.29
N ALA A 13 12.99 17.86 -20.30
CA ALA A 13 12.40 17.48 -19.03
C ALA A 13 10.92 17.07 -19.15
N ALA A 14 10.12 17.81 -19.92
CA ALA A 14 8.67 17.62 -19.95
C ALA A 14 8.21 16.21 -20.39
N PRO A 15 8.77 15.57 -21.43
CA PRO A 15 8.43 14.18 -21.78
C PRO A 15 8.79 13.18 -20.69
N LEU A 16 9.92 13.35 -20.00
CA LEU A 16 10.36 12.47 -18.90
C LEU A 16 9.46 12.62 -17.68
N LEU A 17 9.06 13.85 -17.36
CA LEU A 17 8.09 14.12 -16.29
C LEU A 17 6.74 13.47 -16.59
N LEU A 18 6.23 13.59 -17.82
CA LEU A 18 4.97 12.95 -18.23
C LEU A 18 5.05 11.42 -18.13
N ASP A 19 6.15 10.80 -18.55
CA ASP A 19 6.36 9.35 -18.41
C ASP A 19 6.37 8.91 -16.94
N GLY A 20 7.12 9.60 -16.10
CA GLY A 20 7.15 9.35 -14.65
C GLY A 20 5.79 9.53 -13.98
N LEU A 21 5.05 10.60 -14.35
CA LEU A 21 3.72 10.85 -13.80
C LEU A 21 2.69 9.80 -14.25
N ARG A 22 2.77 9.27 -15.48
CA ARG A 22 1.93 8.13 -15.91
C ARG A 22 2.13 6.90 -15.01
N LYS A 23 3.36 6.63 -14.62
CA LYS A 23 3.68 5.53 -13.71
C LYS A 23 3.22 5.78 -12.27
N LEU A 24 2.94 7.04 -11.90
CA LEU A 24 2.42 7.43 -10.58
C LEU A 24 0.91 7.72 -10.58
N GLU A 25 0.22 7.62 -11.71
CA GLU A 25 -1.19 7.97 -11.82
C GLU A 25 -2.10 7.12 -10.89
N TYR A 26 -1.69 5.90 -10.56
CA TYR A 26 -2.37 5.07 -9.56
C TYR A 26 -2.41 5.70 -8.15
N ARG A 27 -1.59 6.73 -7.90
CA ARG A 27 -1.56 7.49 -6.64
C ARG A 27 -2.54 8.67 -6.64
N GLY A 28 -2.84 9.28 -7.81
CA GLY A 28 -3.76 10.41 -7.93
C GLY A 28 -4.00 10.75 -9.40
N TYR A 29 -5.24 11.06 -9.74
CA TYR A 29 -5.69 11.27 -11.12
C TYR A 29 -6.72 12.38 -11.28
N ASP A 30 -6.94 13.21 -10.24
CA ASP A 30 -7.94 14.29 -10.28
C ASP A 30 -7.47 15.48 -11.10
N SER A 31 -6.18 15.74 -11.07
CA SER A 31 -5.51 16.75 -11.89
C SER A 31 -4.02 16.48 -11.96
N ALA A 32 -3.35 17.05 -12.97
CA ALA A 32 -1.91 16.92 -13.14
C ALA A 32 -1.32 18.24 -13.65
N GLY A 33 0.00 18.42 -13.47
CA GLY A 33 0.72 19.55 -14.04
C GLY A 33 2.23 19.39 -13.99
N ILE A 34 2.90 20.11 -14.84
CA ILE A 34 4.36 20.18 -14.91
C ILE A 34 4.83 21.63 -15.01
N ALA A 35 5.97 21.92 -14.38
CA ALA A 35 6.72 23.15 -14.55
C ALA A 35 8.13 22.82 -15.04
N VAL A 36 8.61 23.58 -16.02
CA VAL A 36 9.93 23.40 -16.63
C VAL A 36 10.67 24.72 -16.64
N GLN A 37 11.97 24.66 -16.39
CA GLN A 37 12.86 25.80 -16.42
C GLN A 37 13.55 25.93 -17.78
N LYS A 38 13.48 27.11 -18.35
CA LYS A 38 14.18 27.46 -19.59
C LYS A 38 14.66 28.91 -19.53
N ASP A 39 15.93 29.14 -19.85
CA ASP A 39 16.54 30.46 -20.00
C ASP A 39 16.32 31.41 -18.80
N GLY A 40 16.26 30.85 -17.57
CA GLY A 40 15.99 31.61 -16.33
C GLY A 40 14.51 31.91 -16.09
N GLU A 41 13.60 31.35 -16.87
CA GLU A 41 12.15 31.48 -16.69
C GLU A 41 11.51 30.13 -16.37
N LEU A 42 10.40 30.16 -15.62
CA LEU A 42 9.59 28.99 -15.30
C LEU A 42 8.31 28.98 -16.13
N HIS A 43 8.11 27.89 -16.88
CA HIS A 43 6.91 27.67 -17.69
C HIS A 43 6.10 26.52 -17.12
N MET A 44 4.79 26.71 -16.95
CA MET A 44 3.91 25.75 -16.27
C MET A 44 2.64 25.50 -17.07
N ILE A 45 2.25 24.22 -17.19
CA ILE A 45 0.94 23.81 -17.75
C ILE A 45 0.30 22.81 -16.77
N LYS A 46 -1.00 23.02 -16.55
CA LYS A 46 -1.84 22.19 -15.66
C LYS A 46 -3.10 21.74 -16.39
N ALA A 47 -3.64 20.58 -16.00
CA ALA A 47 -4.88 20.04 -16.53
C ALA A 47 -5.66 19.30 -15.44
N THR A 48 -6.97 19.47 -15.43
CA THR A 48 -7.90 18.67 -14.63
C THR A 48 -8.12 17.32 -15.30
N GLY A 49 -8.23 16.24 -14.51
CA GLY A 49 -8.42 14.86 -14.98
C GLY A 49 -7.11 14.08 -15.09
N HIS A 50 -7.16 12.99 -15.83
CA HIS A 50 -6.05 12.05 -16.02
C HIS A 50 -4.83 12.67 -16.72
N ILE A 51 -3.67 12.04 -16.56
CA ILE A 51 -2.39 12.50 -17.13
C ILE A 51 -2.45 12.68 -18.66
N ASP A 52 -3.32 11.95 -19.35
CA ASP A 52 -3.49 12.08 -20.78
C ASP A 52 -4.04 13.45 -21.18
N ALA A 53 -4.88 14.08 -20.36
CA ALA A 53 -5.35 15.45 -20.57
C ALA A 53 -4.18 16.46 -20.51
N LEU A 54 -3.23 16.26 -19.58
CA LEU A 54 -2.02 17.08 -19.51
C LEU A 54 -1.08 16.79 -20.69
N ALA A 55 -0.94 15.53 -21.10
CA ALA A 55 -0.12 15.15 -22.25
C ALA A 55 -0.65 15.78 -23.55
N GLU A 56 -1.96 15.77 -23.76
CA GLU A 56 -2.59 16.44 -24.91
C GLU A 56 -2.36 17.96 -24.85
N LYS A 57 -2.63 18.61 -23.70
CA LYS A 57 -2.49 20.05 -23.49
C LYS A 57 -1.05 20.54 -23.66
N THR A 58 -0.07 19.69 -23.38
CA THR A 58 1.36 19.97 -23.55
C THR A 58 1.93 19.50 -24.89
N GLN A 59 1.10 18.88 -25.77
CA GLN A 59 1.53 18.19 -27.00
C GLN A 59 2.67 17.19 -26.68
N ASN A 60 2.44 16.31 -25.70
CA ASN A 60 3.42 15.37 -25.17
C ASN A 60 4.73 16.04 -24.70
N GLY A 61 4.61 17.23 -24.12
CA GLY A 61 5.73 17.98 -23.55
C GLY A 61 6.46 18.91 -24.51
N THR A 62 6.14 18.90 -25.78
CA THR A 62 6.85 19.74 -26.77
C THR A 62 6.63 21.24 -26.59
N LEU A 63 5.52 21.66 -25.98
CA LEU A 63 5.25 23.05 -25.63
C LEU A 63 6.05 23.59 -24.45
N LEU A 64 6.74 22.75 -23.72
CA LEU A 64 7.54 23.10 -22.55
C LEU A 64 9.01 22.68 -22.74
N PRO A 65 9.74 23.43 -23.57
CA PRO A 65 11.17 23.16 -23.79
C PRO A 65 11.97 23.56 -22.53
N GLY A 66 12.88 22.71 -22.11
CA GLY A 66 13.78 22.90 -20.98
C GLY A 66 14.32 21.57 -20.48
N THR A 67 15.39 21.61 -19.70
CA THR A 67 16.14 20.42 -19.27
C THR A 67 16.04 20.14 -17.76
N SER A 68 15.33 20.99 -17.04
CA SER A 68 15.04 20.81 -15.62
C SER A 68 13.56 21.08 -15.37
N GLY A 69 12.92 20.26 -14.55
CA GLY A 69 11.50 20.43 -14.29
C GLY A 69 10.99 19.59 -13.12
N ILE A 70 9.76 19.90 -12.71
CA ILE A 70 9.00 19.19 -11.69
C ILE A 70 7.59 18.90 -12.17
N GLY A 71 7.01 17.81 -11.73
CA GLY A 71 5.67 17.40 -12.13
C GLY A 71 4.92 16.74 -10.98
N HIS A 72 3.60 16.76 -11.10
CA HIS A 72 2.69 16.30 -10.07
C HIS A 72 1.40 15.70 -10.65
N THR A 73 0.92 14.60 -10.04
CA THR A 73 -0.45 14.10 -10.15
C THR A 73 -1.16 14.24 -8.82
N ARG A 74 -2.35 14.85 -8.81
CA ARG A 74 -3.05 15.23 -7.59
C ARG A 74 -4.19 14.28 -7.26
N TRP A 75 -4.28 13.95 -5.99
CA TRP A 75 -5.47 13.49 -5.31
C TRP A 75 -5.95 14.61 -4.40
N ALA A 76 -7.12 15.17 -4.68
CA ALA A 76 -7.60 16.37 -3.99
C ALA A 76 -7.92 16.09 -2.52
N THR A 77 -7.25 16.81 -1.61
CA THR A 77 -7.52 16.86 -0.17
C THR A 77 -8.10 18.21 0.24
N HIS A 78 -7.50 19.32 -0.25
CA HIS A 78 -7.91 20.70 -0.01
C HIS A 78 -8.21 21.41 -1.33
N GLY A 79 -9.43 21.91 -1.49
CA GLY A 79 -9.92 22.56 -2.70
C GLY A 79 -10.31 21.58 -3.82
N ALA A 80 -11.31 21.95 -4.61
CA ALA A 80 -11.85 21.15 -5.71
C ALA A 80 -10.79 20.80 -6.78
N PRO A 81 -10.95 19.70 -7.55
CA PRO A 81 -10.06 19.37 -8.66
C PRO A 81 -10.27 20.33 -9.83
N THR A 82 -9.52 21.42 -9.86
CA THR A 82 -9.52 22.45 -10.89
C THR A 82 -8.10 22.74 -11.35
N ASP A 83 -7.92 23.33 -12.53
CA ASP A 83 -6.60 23.76 -13.02
C ASP A 83 -5.93 24.74 -12.03
N THR A 84 -6.69 25.59 -11.33
CA THR A 84 -6.15 26.52 -10.34
C THR A 84 -5.56 25.79 -9.13
N ASN A 85 -6.27 24.78 -8.62
CA ASN A 85 -5.86 24.00 -7.45
C ASN A 85 -4.89 22.85 -7.79
N ALA A 86 -4.67 22.55 -9.09
CA ALA A 86 -3.66 21.59 -9.51
C ALA A 86 -2.24 22.12 -9.24
N HIS A 87 -1.30 21.21 -8.95
CA HIS A 87 0.12 21.52 -8.86
C HIS A 87 0.78 21.46 -10.24
N PRO A 88 1.92 22.15 -10.42
CA PRO A 88 2.67 23.01 -9.50
C PRO A 88 1.96 24.30 -9.13
N HIS A 89 2.32 24.89 -7.97
CA HIS A 89 2.01 26.27 -7.61
C HIS A 89 3.22 27.18 -7.89
N MET A 90 2.97 28.40 -8.36
CA MET A 90 4.01 29.36 -8.74
C MET A 90 3.88 30.63 -7.92
N SER A 91 5.01 31.24 -7.52
CA SER A 91 5.07 32.56 -6.88
C SER A 91 4.51 33.64 -7.80
N ALA A 92 4.07 34.76 -7.22
CA ALA A 92 3.43 35.85 -7.97
C ALA A 92 4.36 36.47 -9.04
N ASP A 93 5.65 36.52 -8.77
CA ASP A 93 6.69 37.03 -9.65
C ASP A 93 7.24 35.98 -10.64
N GLY A 94 6.76 34.72 -10.57
CA GLY A 94 7.22 33.63 -11.41
C GLY A 94 8.60 33.05 -11.05
N LYS A 95 9.16 33.42 -9.89
CA LYS A 95 10.49 33.00 -9.47
C LYS A 95 10.56 31.57 -8.96
N PHE A 96 9.51 31.11 -8.28
CA PHE A 96 9.41 29.76 -7.73
C PHE A 96 8.27 28.99 -8.33
N ALA A 97 8.49 27.69 -8.57
CA ALA A 97 7.44 26.70 -8.79
C ALA A 97 7.64 25.54 -7.83
N ILE A 98 6.55 25.06 -7.22
CA ILE A 98 6.60 23.97 -6.26
C ILE A 98 5.57 22.88 -6.55
N VAL A 99 5.92 21.64 -6.18
CA VAL A 99 5.02 20.51 -6.08
C VAL A 99 5.05 19.98 -4.64
N HIS A 100 3.92 19.50 -4.15
CA HIS A 100 3.76 19.05 -2.78
C HIS A 100 2.88 17.82 -2.68
N ASN A 101 3.34 16.80 -1.96
CA ASN A 101 2.55 15.69 -1.42
C ASN A 101 2.49 15.81 0.08
N GLY A 102 1.32 15.68 0.67
CA GLY A 102 1.11 15.76 2.11
C GLY A 102 0.01 16.75 2.49
N ILE A 103 0.03 17.16 3.76
CA ILE A 103 -0.88 18.16 4.32
C ILE A 103 -0.06 19.10 5.21
N ILE A 104 -0.22 20.40 5.02
CA ILE A 104 0.33 21.44 5.89
C ILE A 104 -0.73 21.80 6.93
N GLU A 105 -0.61 21.24 8.12
CA GLU A 105 -1.62 21.35 9.18
C GLU A 105 -1.82 22.80 9.67
N ASN A 106 -0.76 23.59 9.74
CA ASN A 106 -0.79 24.98 10.16
C ASN A 106 -1.04 25.97 9.01
N TYR A 107 -1.49 25.49 7.81
CA TYR A 107 -1.64 26.33 6.62
C TYR A 107 -2.57 27.54 6.83
N ALA A 108 -3.64 27.39 7.61
CA ALA A 108 -4.59 28.49 7.85
C ALA A 108 -3.93 29.68 8.56
N ALA A 109 -3.15 29.41 9.61
CA ALA A 109 -2.41 30.45 10.35
C ALA A 109 -1.32 31.10 9.48
N LEU A 110 -0.61 30.30 8.66
CA LEU A 110 0.38 30.81 7.71
C LEU A 110 -0.27 31.66 6.61
N ARG A 111 -1.41 31.25 6.09
CA ARG A 111 -2.19 31.99 5.09
C ARG A 111 -2.60 33.37 5.62
N ASP A 112 -3.16 33.42 6.82
CA ASP A 112 -3.56 34.68 7.47
C ASP A 112 -2.36 35.61 7.70
N GLU A 113 -1.20 35.08 8.08
CA GLU A 113 0.04 35.86 8.24
C GLU A 113 0.51 36.43 6.89
N LEU A 114 0.58 35.59 5.85
CA LEU A 114 1.03 35.98 4.52
C LEU A 114 0.10 36.99 3.87
N GLN A 115 -1.23 36.84 4.03
CA GLN A 115 -2.19 37.83 3.53
C GLN A 115 -2.01 39.19 4.21
N ARG A 116 -1.75 39.23 5.52
CA ARG A 116 -1.44 40.49 6.24
C ARG A 116 -0.15 41.14 5.74
N LYS A 117 0.79 40.35 5.17
CA LYS A 117 2.02 40.84 4.54
C LYS A 117 1.83 41.22 3.06
N GLY A 118 0.62 41.10 2.52
CA GLY A 118 0.28 41.50 1.15
C GLY A 118 0.37 40.40 0.09
N PHE A 119 0.60 39.12 0.48
CA PHE A 119 0.57 38.01 -0.47
C PHE A 119 -0.86 37.69 -0.89
N VAL A 120 -1.06 37.46 -2.18
CA VAL A 120 -2.37 37.17 -2.79
C VAL A 120 -2.44 35.70 -3.13
N PHE A 121 -3.39 35.01 -2.54
CA PHE A 121 -3.66 33.60 -2.78
C PHE A 121 -4.62 33.42 -3.96
N ARG A 122 -4.33 32.49 -4.84
CA ARG A 122 -5.12 32.16 -6.03
C ARG A 122 -5.83 30.81 -5.93
N SER A 123 -5.31 29.91 -5.10
CA SER A 123 -5.86 28.57 -4.91
C SER A 123 -6.48 28.40 -3.51
N GLU A 124 -7.23 27.31 -3.37
CA GLU A 124 -7.82 26.87 -2.10
C GLU A 124 -6.95 25.84 -1.37
N THR A 125 -5.75 25.53 -1.94
CA THR A 125 -4.88 24.49 -1.41
C THR A 125 -4.10 24.99 -0.19
N ASP A 126 -3.75 24.07 0.69
CA ASP A 126 -2.78 24.26 1.77
C ASP A 126 -1.37 24.55 1.25
N THR A 127 -1.06 24.02 0.06
CA THR A 127 0.26 24.08 -0.58
C THR A 127 0.71 25.51 -0.93
N GLU A 128 -0.20 26.41 -1.29
CA GLU A 128 0.17 27.74 -1.79
C GLU A 128 0.90 28.58 -0.72
N VAL A 129 0.73 28.29 0.58
CA VAL A 129 1.51 28.98 1.64
C VAL A 129 3.00 28.74 1.48
N ILE A 130 3.41 27.55 0.95
CA ILE A 130 4.81 27.17 0.82
C ILE A 130 5.53 28.06 -0.20
N VAL A 131 4.92 28.28 -1.37
CA VAL A 131 5.55 29.10 -2.41
C VAL A 131 5.66 30.57 -1.97
N HIS A 132 4.70 31.08 -1.20
CA HIS A 132 4.77 32.43 -0.64
C HIS A 132 5.80 32.55 0.51
N LEU A 133 5.99 31.52 1.31
CA LEU A 133 7.08 31.48 2.30
C LEU A 133 8.46 31.48 1.63
N LEU A 134 8.64 30.69 0.56
CA LEU A 134 9.87 30.69 -0.22
C LEU A 134 10.17 32.08 -0.77
N ASP A 135 9.18 32.72 -1.39
CA ASP A 135 9.31 34.08 -1.92
C ASP A 135 9.67 35.09 -0.83
N MET A 136 9.02 34.99 0.36
CA MET A 136 9.29 35.86 1.50
C MET A 136 10.71 35.70 2.08
N TYR A 137 11.25 34.46 2.11
CA TYR A 137 12.56 34.19 2.73
C TYR A 137 13.73 34.26 1.76
N TYR A 138 13.45 34.31 0.44
CA TYR A 138 14.53 34.32 -0.54
C TYR A 138 15.23 35.66 -0.65
N THR A 139 16.54 35.65 -0.36
CA THR A 139 17.43 36.82 -0.48
C THR A 139 18.62 36.53 -1.40
N GLY A 140 18.48 35.55 -2.32
CA GLY A 140 19.57 35.11 -3.21
C GLY A 140 20.19 33.75 -2.80
N ASP A 141 19.91 33.27 -1.59
CA ASP A 141 20.31 31.93 -1.12
C ASP A 141 19.10 31.01 -1.07
N LEU A 142 19.02 30.08 -2.06
CA LEU A 142 17.93 29.13 -2.19
C LEU A 142 17.87 28.13 -1.03
N ARG A 143 19.05 27.65 -0.57
CA ARG A 143 19.13 26.71 0.55
C ARG A 143 18.57 27.32 1.83
N ALA A 144 19.01 28.53 2.16
CA ALA A 144 18.52 29.24 3.33
C ALA A 144 17.00 29.47 3.26
N ALA A 145 16.48 29.87 2.09
CA ALA A 145 15.05 30.07 1.89
C ALA A 145 14.24 28.78 2.09
N VAL A 146 14.72 27.65 1.55
CA VAL A 146 14.05 26.34 1.70
C VAL A 146 14.08 25.86 3.15
N LEU A 147 15.21 25.96 3.84
CA LEU A 147 15.33 25.56 5.25
C LEU A 147 14.45 26.44 6.16
N HIS A 148 14.43 27.77 5.94
CA HIS A 148 13.56 28.66 6.71
C HIS A 148 12.08 28.37 6.46
N THR A 149 11.70 28.04 5.21
CA THR A 149 10.34 27.63 4.86
C THR A 149 9.98 26.33 5.57
N ALA A 150 10.80 25.29 5.46
CA ALA A 150 10.56 23.98 6.07
C ALA A 150 10.41 24.08 7.61
N ALA A 151 11.19 24.94 8.27
CA ALA A 151 11.10 25.18 9.71
C ALA A 151 9.77 25.82 10.17
N ARG A 152 8.98 26.37 9.23
CA ARG A 152 7.66 26.97 9.51
C ARG A 152 6.49 26.03 9.29
N LEU A 153 6.72 24.94 8.56
CA LEU A 153 5.68 23.99 8.19
C LEU A 153 5.45 22.96 9.30
N GLU A 154 4.19 22.70 9.63
CA GLU A 154 3.76 21.62 10.50
C GLU A 154 2.95 20.62 9.67
N GLY A 155 3.12 19.32 9.93
CA GLY A 155 2.45 18.24 9.22
C GLY A 155 3.38 17.40 8.34
N SER A 156 2.80 16.71 7.36
CA SER A 156 3.55 15.83 6.45
C SER A 156 3.75 16.48 5.10
N TYR A 157 4.98 16.43 4.55
CA TYR A 157 5.24 16.95 3.21
C TYR A 157 6.42 16.27 2.52
N ALA A 158 6.27 16.12 1.19
CA ALA A 158 7.36 15.92 0.26
C ALA A 158 7.27 17.05 -0.77
N LEU A 159 8.32 17.84 -0.89
CA LEU A 159 8.36 19.04 -1.71
C LEU A 159 9.36 18.88 -2.84
N GLY A 160 8.99 19.35 -4.05
CA GLY A 160 9.92 19.65 -5.13
C GLY A 160 9.87 21.13 -5.44
N VAL A 161 11.02 21.77 -5.58
CA VAL A 161 11.15 23.22 -5.78
C VAL A 161 12.02 23.52 -6.99
N LEU A 162 11.54 24.40 -7.87
CA LEU A 162 12.31 25.08 -8.91
C LEU A 162 12.47 26.55 -8.55
N CYS A 163 13.67 27.10 -8.83
CA CYS A 163 13.95 28.52 -8.71
C CYS A 163 14.50 29.06 -10.02
N ALA A 164 13.90 30.11 -10.57
CA ALA A 164 14.31 30.74 -11.83
C ALA A 164 15.77 31.21 -11.81
N ASP A 165 16.23 31.72 -10.64
CA ASP A 165 17.59 32.22 -10.45
C ASP A 165 18.67 31.12 -10.36
N ARG A 166 18.27 29.84 -10.32
CA ARG A 166 19.17 28.66 -10.16
C ARG A 166 18.96 27.65 -11.29
N PRO A 167 19.37 27.98 -12.54
CA PRO A 167 19.21 27.08 -13.67
C PRO A 167 19.87 25.72 -13.44
N GLY A 168 19.17 24.65 -13.83
CA GLY A 168 19.66 23.29 -13.71
C GLY A 168 19.61 22.71 -12.28
N THR A 169 19.14 23.49 -11.30
CA THR A 169 19.02 23.02 -9.92
C THR A 169 17.56 22.77 -9.57
N ILE A 170 17.26 21.58 -9.07
CA ILE A 170 15.99 21.25 -8.42
C ILE A 170 16.24 20.92 -6.96
N CYS A 171 15.30 21.29 -6.08
CA CYS A 171 15.42 20.99 -4.65
C CYS A 171 14.31 20.02 -4.23
N ALA A 172 14.64 19.14 -3.30
CA ALA A 172 13.72 18.17 -2.72
C ALA A 172 13.80 18.22 -1.20
N VAL A 173 12.63 18.25 -0.52
CA VAL A 173 12.56 18.27 0.96
C VAL A 173 11.55 17.22 1.41
N LYS A 174 11.85 16.54 2.52
CA LYS A 174 10.99 15.47 3.04
C LYS A 174 10.69 15.64 4.54
N MET A 175 9.40 15.45 4.88
CA MET A 175 8.93 15.26 6.25
C MET A 175 7.72 14.32 6.22
N ALA A 176 7.86 13.12 6.76
CA ALA A 176 6.81 12.08 6.88
C ALA A 176 6.15 11.60 5.56
N SER A 177 6.33 12.29 4.42
CA SER A 177 5.85 11.86 3.10
C SER A 177 7.01 11.26 2.28
N PRO A 178 6.80 10.17 1.49
CA PRO A 178 7.88 9.49 0.78
C PRO A 178 8.49 10.36 -0.31
N LEU A 179 9.84 10.40 -0.37
CA LEU A 179 10.61 11.05 -1.42
C LEU A 179 11.96 10.32 -1.62
N ILE A 180 12.26 10.01 -2.87
CA ILE A 180 13.42 9.20 -3.27
C ILE A 180 14.18 9.96 -4.34
N LEU A 181 15.51 9.97 -4.25
CA LEU A 181 16.38 10.54 -5.27
C LEU A 181 16.87 9.44 -6.21
N GLY A 182 16.85 9.69 -7.51
CA GLY A 182 17.42 8.83 -8.52
C GLY A 182 18.77 9.41 -9.00
N VAL A 183 19.82 8.60 -8.92
CA VAL A 183 21.17 9.01 -9.32
C VAL A 183 21.51 8.42 -10.68
N GLY A 184 21.69 9.26 -11.67
CA GLY A 184 22.08 8.92 -13.05
C GLY A 184 23.49 9.37 -13.40
N VAL A 185 23.80 9.42 -14.68
CA VAL A 185 25.05 9.94 -15.24
C VAL A 185 24.77 11.17 -16.09
N GLY A 186 25.14 12.34 -15.64
CA GLY A 186 24.80 13.61 -16.28
C GLY A 186 23.30 13.95 -16.20
N GLU A 187 22.57 13.27 -15.34
CA GLU A 187 21.16 13.50 -15.06
C GLU A 187 20.78 12.93 -13.70
N ASN A 188 19.88 13.59 -12.99
CA ASN A 188 19.40 13.18 -11.70
C ASN A 188 17.89 13.43 -11.56
N PHE A 189 17.26 12.71 -10.66
CA PHE A 189 15.82 12.66 -10.47
C PHE A 189 15.43 12.75 -9.01
N PHE A 190 14.19 13.08 -8.74
CA PHE A 190 13.50 12.69 -7.52
C PHE A 190 12.07 12.23 -7.83
N ALA A 191 11.51 11.35 -7.01
CA ALA A 191 10.13 10.93 -7.13
C ALA A 191 9.55 10.49 -5.78
N SER A 192 8.24 10.50 -5.68
CA SER A 192 7.53 9.98 -4.51
C SER A 192 7.46 8.44 -4.49
N ASP A 193 7.80 7.78 -5.60
CA ASP A 193 7.87 6.32 -5.70
C ASP A 193 8.93 5.90 -6.73
N VAL A 194 9.58 4.79 -6.43
CA VAL A 194 10.65 4.22 -7.24
C VAL A 194 10.18 3.78 -8.63
N THR A 195 8.89 3.46 -8.80
CA THR A 195 8.32 3.05 -10.09
C THR A 195 8.47 4.11 -11.18
N ALA A 196 8.47 5.40 -10.80
CA ALA A 196 8.72 6.50 -11.74
C ALA A 196 10.19 6.58 -12.20
N LEU A 197 11.14 6.03 -11.44
CA LEU A 197 12.58 6.19 -11.66
C LEU A 197 13.22 4.98 -12.34
N VAL A 198 12.69 3.78 -12.14
CA VAL A 198 13.34 2.50 -12.49
C VAL A 198 13.68 2.34 -13.98
N SER A 199 12.95 3.02 -14.87
CA SER A 199 13.26 3.06 -16.32
C SER A 199 14.45 3.95 -16.67
N HIS A 200 14.87 4.84 -15.78
CA HIS A 200 15.95 5.81 -15.99
C HIS A 200 17.19 5.45 -15.18
N THR A 201 16.98 5.11 -13.91
CA THR A 201 18.08 4.68 -13.02
C THR A 201 17.60 3.65 -12.00
N LYS A 202 18.47 2.68 -11.70
CA LYS A 202 18.28 1.74 -10.60
C LYS A 202 19.02 2.15 -9.32
N ASN A 203 19.78 3.23 -9.36
CA ASN A 203 20.54 3.74 -8.23
C ASN A 203 19.72 4.82 -7.52
N VAL A 204 19.36 4.59 -6.26
CA VAL A 204 18.49 5.49 -5.50
C VAL A 204 19.05 5.82 -4.12
N ILE A 205 18.66 6.99 -3.61
CA ILE A 205 18.91 7.41 -2.23
C ILE A 205 17.54 7.71 -1.60
N TYR A 206 17.26 7.14 -0.44
CA TYR A 206 16.06 7.42 0.34
C TYR A 206 16.36 8.56 1.31
N LEU A 207 15.67 9.70 1.13
CA LEU A 207 15.74 10.82 2.07
C LEU A 207 15.12 10.46 3.43
N GLU A 208 15.64 11.03 4.49
CA GLU A 208 15.08 10.95 5.83
C GLU A 208 14.24 12.19 6.18
N ASP A 209 13.46 12.11 7.27
CA ASP A 209 12.63 13.23 7.69
C ASP A 209 13.49 14.42 8.13
N GLY A 210 13.14 15.61 7.63
CA GLY A 210 13.90 16.84 7.87
C GLY A 210 15.08 17.08 6.93
N GLU A 211 15.34 16.15 6.00
CA GLU A 211 16.41 16.34 5.03
C GLU A 211 15.98 17.15 3.81
N PHE A 212 16.95 17.84 3.27
CA PHE A 212 16.88 18.67 2.07
C PHE A 212 17.97 18.23 1.07
N ALA A 213 17.60 18.08 -0.21
CA ALA A 213 18.53 17.76 -1.28
C ALA A 213 18.59 18.88 -2.33
N GLU A 214 19.78 19.29 -2.70
CA GLU A 214 20.08 20.04 -3.92
C GLU A 214 20.53 19.07 -5.01
N ILE A 215 19.86 19.08 -6.14
CA ILE A 215 20.02 18.12 -7.22
C ILE A 215 20.34 18.90 -8.49
N THR A 216 21.51 18.64 -9.08
CA THR A 216 21.96 19.16 -10.36
C THR A 216 22.19 18.01 -11.34
N PRO A 217 22.41 18.24 -12.66
CA PRO A 217 22.74 17.16 -13.57
C PRO A 217 23.91 16.29 -13.13
N ASP A 218 24.91 16.88 -12.47
CA ASP A 218 26.19 16.23 -12.15
C ASP A 218 26.33 15.84 -10.68
N SER A 219 25.45 16.32 -9.81
CA SER A 219 25.59 16.10 -8.35
C SER A 219 24.27 16.03 -7.60
N VAL A 220 24.28 15.27 -6.51
CA VAL A 220 23.24 15.23 -5.47
C VAL A 220 23.90 15.55 -4.14
N SER A 221 23.49 16.64 -3.50
CA SER A 221 23.98 17.09 -2.20
C SER A 221 22.83 17.09 -1.19
N ILE A 222 23.01 16.42 -0.05
CA ILE A 222 21.96 16.25 0.97
C ILE A 222 22.41 16.96 2.25
N PHE A 223 21.47 17.61 2.91
CA PHE A 223 21.68 18.39 4.13
C PHE A 223 20.58 18.07 5.14
N ASP A 224 20.88 18.12 6.41
CA ASP A 224 19.90 18.02 7.48
C ASP A 224 19.12 19.34 7.67
N SER A 225 18.19 19.36 8.62
CA SER A 225 17.37 20.53 8.96
C SER A 225 18.18 21.73 9.49
N THR A 226 19.45 21.53 9.87
CA THR A 226 20.37 22.62 10.28
C THR A 226 21.20 23.15 9.12
N GLY A 227 21.13 22.49 7.95
CA GLY A 227 21.96 22.79 6.77
C GLY A 227 23.32 22.11 6.78
N ALA A 228 23.59 21.20 7.71
CA ALA A 228 24.82 20.43 7.72
C ALA A 228 24.77 19.32 6.67
N PRO A 229 25.86 19.02 5.93
CA PRO A 229 25.87 17.99 4.90
C PRO A 229 25.70 16.58 5.50
N VAL A 230 24.87 15.78 4.84
CA VAL A 230 24.60 14.37 5.20
C VAL A 230 25.03 13.45 4.06
N HIS A 231 25.55 12.29 4.40
CA HIS A 231 25.98 11.29 3.42
C HIS A 231 25.13 10.04 3.54
N HIS A 232 24.49 9.66 2.44
CA HIS A 232 23.75 8.41 2.29
C HIS A 232 24.43 7.46 1.32
N SER A 233 24.31 6.15 1.58
CA SER A 233 24.71 5.13 0.63
C SER A 233 23.68 5.03 -0.50
N VAL A 234 24.17 4.87 -1.72
CA VAL A 234 23.31 4.59 -2.88
C VAL A 234 22.83 3.15 -2.80
N SER A 235 21.52 2.97 -2.78
CA SER A 235 20.86 1.67 -2.84
C SER A 235 20.57 1.32 -4.29
N ARG A 236 20.69 0.03 -4.65
CA ARG A 236 20.35 -0.45 -5.99
C ARG A 236 19.02 -1.20 -6.00
N ILE A 237 18.10 -0.77 -6.86
CA ILE A 237 16.83 -1.47 -7.11
C ILE A 237 17.13 -2.81 -7.80
N VAL A 238 16.67 -3.91 -7.22
CA VAL A 238 16.97 -5.27 -7.68
C VAL A 238 15.90 -5.88 -8.60
N TRP A 239 14.71 -5.31 -8.70
CA TRP A 239 13.66 -5.80 -9.58
C TRP A 239 13.68 -5.11 -10.96
N ASP A 240 13.16 -5.79 -11.98
CA ASP A 240 13.22 -5.34 -13.37
C ASP A 240 11.99 -4.53 -13.77
N ILE A 241 12.14 -3.69 -14.83
CA ILE A 241 11.09 -2.85 -15.41
C ILE A 241 9.88 -3.70 -15.83
N GLU A 242 10.10 -4.88 -16.40
CA GLU A 242 9.04 -5.81 -16.81
C GLU A 242 8.09 -6.18 -15.65
N ALA A 243 8.58 -6.16 -14.41
CA ALA A 243 7.76 -6.40 -13.24
C ALA A 243 6.72 -5.29 -13.00
N ALA A 244 6.98 -4.06 -13.45
CA ALA A 244 6.08 -2.92 -13.37
C ALA A 244 5.22 -2.72 -14.63
N GLU A 245 5.27 -3.64 -15.60
CA GLU A 245 4.44 -3.62 -16.81
C GLU A 245 3.33 -4.67 -16.74
N LYS A 246 2.26 -4.51 -17.56
CA LYS A 246 1.14 -5.48 -17.59
C LYS A 246 1.51 -6.87 -18.09
N GLY A 247 2.59 -7.01 -18.85
CA GLY A 247 3.09 -8.31 -19.32
C GLY A 247 2.09 -9.13 -20.16
N GLY A 248 1.23 -8.45 -20.94
CA GLY A 248 0.21 -9.09 -21.77
C GLY A 248 -1.15 -9.32 -21.08
N TYR A 249 -1.28 -9.02 -19.80
CA TYR A 249 -2.56 -9.07 -19.10
C TYR A 249 -3.41 -7.82 -19.39
N GLU A 250 -4.73 -7.98 -19.35
CA GLU A 250 -5.66 -6.88 -19.52
C GLU A 250 -5.53 -5.82 -18.43
N HIS A 251 -5.37 -6.28 -17.16
CA HIS A 251 -5.24 -5.44 -15.97
C HIS A 251 -4.05 -5.85 -15.11
N PHE A 252 -3.47 -4.88 -14.37
CA PHE A 252 -2.44 -5.16 -13.37
C PHE A 252 -2.95 -6.11 -12.29
N MET A 253 -4.18 -5.93 -11.80
CA MET A 253 -4.75 -6.80 -10.79
C MET A 253 -4.76 -8.27 -11.23
N LEU A 254 -5.15 -8.57 -12.47
CA LEU A 254 -5.12 -9.94 -12.97
C LEU A 254 -3.68 -10.50 -13.01
N LYS A 255 -2.73 -9.71 -13.54
CA LYS A 255 -1.31 -10.08 -13.51
C LYS A 255 -0.85 -10.42 -12.10
N GLU A 256 -1.16 -9.54 -11.14
CA GLU A 256 -0.74 -9.68 -9.75
C GLU A 256 -1.40 -10.88 -9.05
N ILE A 257 -2.64 -11.22 -9.39
CA ILE A 257 -3.26 -12.48 -8.96
C ILE A 257 -2.51 -13.68 -9.52
N MET A 258 -2.18 -13.67 -10.82
CA MET A 258 -1.45 -14.78 -11.48
C MET A 258 0.01 -14.89 -11.02
N GLU A 259 0.60 -13.84 -10.50
CA GLU A 259 1.97 -13.83 -9.97
C GLU A 259 2.10 -14.42 -8.56
N GLN A 260 1.02 -14.67 -7.84
CA GLN A 260 1.07 -15.07 -6.43
C GLN A 260 1.88 -16.33 -6.14
N PRO A 261 1.84 -17.39 -6.96
CA PRO A 261 2.71 -18.55 -6.72
C PRO A 261 4.20 -18.19 -6.73
N ARG A 262 4.61 -17.31 -7.65
CA ARG A 262 5.99 -16.82 -7.74
C ARG A 262 6.35 -15.93 -6.55
N ALA A 263 5.45 -15.02 -6.17
CA ALA A 263 5.63 -14.12 -5.03
C ALA A 263 5.74 -14.90 -3.71
N LEU A 264 4.87 -15.89 -3.49
CA LEU A 264 4.95 -16.79 -2.33
C LEU A 264 6.25 -17.59 -2.30
N LYS A 265 6.69 -18.11 -3.43
CA LYS A 265 7.98 -18.80 -3.52
C LYS A 265 9.14 -17.86 -3.14
N ALA A 266 9.13 -16.61 -3.60
CA ALA A 266 10.15 -15.62 -3.26
C ALA A 266 10.11 -15.24 -1.76
N THR A 267 8.93 -15.24 -1.14
CA THR A 267 8.73 -14.99 0.29
C THR A 267 9.23 -16.16 1.15
N ILE A 268 8.89 -17.39 0.77
CA ILE A 268 9.05 -18.59 1.60
C ILE A 268 10.43 -19.23 1.42
N ALA A 269 10.89 -19.43 0.16
CA ALA A 269 12.07 -20.24 -0.11
C ALA A 269 13.37 -19.78 0.58
N PRO A 270 13.66 -18.47 0.69
CA PRO A 270 14.86 -18.01 1.41
C PRO A 270 14.83 -18.32 2.92
N ARG A 271 13.64 -18.51 3.49
CA ARG A 271 13.37 -18.70 4.93
C ARG A 271 13.18 -20.16 5.33
N VAL A 272 13.24 -21.09 4.38
CA VAL A 272 13.17 -22.54 4.67
C VAL A 272 14.46 -23.20 4.20
N LYS A 273 15.29 -23.61 5.16
CA LYS A 273 16.61 -24.23 4.90
C LYS A 273 16.67 -25.59 5.60
N ASN A 274 16.92 -26.67 4.84
CA ASN A 274 17.06 -28.03 5.36
C ASN A 274 15.85 -28.48 6.24
N GLY A 275 14.63 -28.18 5.80
CA GLY A 275 13.40 -28.55 6.51
C GLY A 275 13.17 -27.77 7.82
N LYS A 276 13.81 -26.61 7.98
CA LYS A 276 13.63 -25.73 9.15
C LYS A 276 13.37 -24.31 8.68
N ILE A 277 12.55 -23.58 9.46
CA ILE A 277 12.39 -22.14 9.26
C ILE A 277 13.60 -21.44 9.87
N VAL A 278 14.27 -20.62 9.07
CA VAL A 278 15.43 -19.82 9.45
C VAL A 278 15.09 -18.36 9.14
N LEU A 279 14.91 -17.58 10.19
CA LEU A 279 14.65 -16.15 10.09
C LEU A 279 15.95 -15.41 10.44
N ASP A 280 16.73 -15.12 9.41
CA ASP A 280 18.01 -14.40 9.55
C ASP A 280 17.77 -12.91 9.92
N ASP A 281 16.52 -12.45 9.79
CA ASP A 281 16.07 -11.11 10.21
C ASP A 281 16.14 -10.92 11.74
N PHE A 282 16.30 -12.00 12.55
CA PHE A 282 16.28 -11.97 14.00
C PHE A 282 17.64 -12.36 14.60
N ASP A 283 18.17 -11.48 15.42
CA ASP A 283 19.38 -11.72 16.19
C ASP A 283 19.13 -12.58 17.45
N GLU A 284 20.20 -12.92 18.18
CA GLU A 284 20.11 -13.70 19.42
C GLU A 284 19.39 -12.92 20.54
N ALA A 285 19.47 -11.59 20.53
CA ALA A 285 18.79 -10.74 21.51
C ALA A 285 17.27 -10.84 21.35
N PHE A 286 16.76 -10.73 20.10
CA PHE A 286 15.32 -10.92 19.85
C PHE A 286 14.83 -12.32 20.25
N ARG A 287 15.61 -13.36 19.92
CA ARG A 287 15.27 -14.75 20.29
C ARG A 287 15.20 -14.95 21.80
N ALA A 288 16.07 -14.27 22.54
CA ALA A 288 16.04 -14.29 24.00
C ALA A 288 14.84 -13.53 24.56
N ASP A 289 14.60 -12.33 24.08
CA ASP A 289 13.49 -11.44 24.48
C ASP A 289 12.14 -12.05 24.15
N PHE A 290 12.02 -12.70 22.99
CA PHE A 290 10.77 -13.31 22.51
C PHE A 290 10.16 -14.30 23.51
N ARG A 291 10.96 -14.97 24.32
CA ARG A 291 10.48 -15.91 25.36
C ARG A 291 9.69 -15.22 26.47
N TYR A 292 9.91 -13.92 26.65
CA TYR A 292 9.21 -13.10 27.65
C TYR A 292 7.98 -12.39 27.08
N ILE A 293 7.78 -12.44 25.77
CA ILE A 293 6.56 -11.90 25.13
C ILE A 293 5.36 -12.71 25.59
N ASN A 294 4.42 -12.04 26.23
CA ASN A 294 3.19 -12.64 26.77
C ASN A 294 1.92 -12.15 26.07
N ARG A 295 2.05 -11.11 25.23
CA ARG A 295 0.96 -10.51 24.43
C ARG A 295 1.49 -10.08 23.08
N ILE A 296 0.67 -10.27 22.05
CA ILE A 296 0.94 -9.78 20.70
C ILE A 296 -0.21 -8.86 20.28
N ILE A 297 0.13 -7.71 19.70
CA ILE A 297 -0.82 -6.85 19.01
C ILE A 297 -0.41 -6.82 17.54
N ILE A 298 -1.34 -7.13 16.62
CA ILE A 298 -1.15 -6.94 15.20
C ILE A 298 -1.92 -5.69 14.78
N THR A 299 -1.26 -4.72 14.16
CA THR A 299 -1.90 -3.48 13.71
C THR A 299 -1.65 -3.22 12.24
N ALA A 300 -2.68 -2.76 11.55
CA ALA A 300 -2.64 -2.44 10.13
C ALA A 300 -3.92 -1.71 9.68
N CYS A 301 -4.01 -1.38 8.39
CA CYS A 301 -5.19 -0.84 7.72
C CYS A 301 -5.61 -1.74 6.54
N GLY A 302 -6.92 -1.80 6.24
CA GLY A 302 -7.47 -2.47 5.05
C GLY A 302 -7.10 -3.95 4.95
N SER A 303 -6.62 -4.38 3.77
CA SER A 303 -6.24 -5.78 3.53
C SER A 303 -5.13 -6.27 4.44
N ALA A 304 -4.20 -5.40 4.83
CA ALA A 304 -3.14 -5.76 5.78
C ALA A 304 -3.73 -6.06 7.18
N TYR A 305 -4.78 -5.34 7.60
CA TYR A 305 -5.53 -5.66 8.82
C TYR A 305 -6.20 -7.05 8.71
N HIS A 306 -6.79 -7.38 7.56
CA HIS A 306 -7.39 -8.70 7.35
C HIS A 306 -6.32 -9.82 7.33
N ALA A 307 -5.12 -9.56 6.80
CA ALA A 307 -3.99 -10.50 6.94
C ALA A 307 -3.62 -10.71 8.42
N GLY A 308 -3.64 -9.64 9.21
CA GLY A 308 -3.48 -9.71 10.67
C GLY A 308 -4.56 -10.55 11.35
N CYS A 309 -5.83 -10.45 10.89
CA CYS A 309 -6.92 -11.28 11.41
C CYS A 309 -6.68 -12.78 11.16
N VAL A 310 -6.16 -13.15 9.98
CA VAL A 310 -5.72 -14.54 9.71
C VAL A 310 -4.57 -14.92 10.63
N GLY A 311 -3.53 -14.05 10.72
CA GLY A 311 -2.36 -14.25 11.58
C GLY A 311 -2.70 -14.49 13.04
N ARG A 312 -3.74 -13.82 13.57
CA ARG A 312 -4.21 -14.04 14.94
C ARG A 312 -4.56 -15.50 15.20
N TYR A 313 -5.42 -16.07 14.34
CA TYR A 313 -5.85 -17.46 14.52
C TYR A 313 -4.68 -18.43 14.48
N MET A 314 -3.71 -18.22 13.59
CA MET A 314 -2.52 -19.06 13.48
C MET A 314 -1.63 -18.95 14.72
N ILE A 315 -1.29 -17.72 15.13
CA ILE A 315 -0.39 -17.49 16.26
C ILE A 315 -1.02 -17.99 17.57
N GLU A 316 -2.29 -17.68 17.83
CA GLU A 316 -2.98 -18.17 19.02
C GLU A 316 -3.05 -19.69 19.06
N SER A 317 -3.34 -20.33 17.92
CA SER A 317 -3.42 -21.78 17.80
C SER A 317 -2.07 -22.46 18.06
N LEU A 318 -1.00 -21.97 17.44
CA LEU A 318 0.31 -22.62 17.45
C LEU A 318 1.18 -22.18 18.63
N CYS A 319 1.20 -20.89 18.96
CA CYS A 319 2.11 -20.32 19.96
C CYS A 319 1.51 -20.22 21.37
N ARG A 320 0.18 -20.30 21.50
CA ARG A 320 -0.57 -20.17 22.76
C ARG A 320 -0.27 -18.85 23.49
N VAL A 321 -0.17 -17.76 22.72
CA VAL A 321 -0.04 -16.38 23.19
C VAL A 321 -1.28 -15.61 22.75
N PRO A 322 -1.90 -14.80 23.61
CA PRO A 322 -3.04 -13.96 23.21
C PRO A 322 -2.62 -12.96 22.13
N VAL A 323 -3.43 -12.85 21.10
CA VAL A 323 -3.22 -11.93 19.98
C VAL A 323 -4.42 -11.02 19.82
N GLU A 324 -4.19 -9.73 19.91
CA GLU A 324 -5.15 -8.69 19.55
C GLU A 324 -4.87 -8.19 18.16
N VAL A 325 -5.92 -7.98 17.34
CA VAL A 325 -5.77 -7.34 16.04
C VAL A 325 -6.57 -6.05 16.05
N ASP A 326 -5.90 -4.94 15.76
CA ASP A 326 -6.52 -3.64 15.81
C ASP A 326 -6.26 -2.81 14.55
N VAL A 327 -7.25 -2.03 14.17
CA VAL A 327 -7.12 -1.06 13.08
C VAL A 327 -6.19 0.07 13.53
N ALA A 328 -5.19 0.39 12.74
CA ALA A 328 -4.14 1.32 13.14
C ALA A 328 -4.67 2.74 13.45
N SER A 329 -5.71 3.20 12.74
CA SER A 329 -6.37 4.48 13.00
C SER A 329 -7.01 4.55 14.41
N GLU A 330 -7.48 3.41 14.95
CA GLU A 330 -8.06 3.35 16.28
C GLU A 330 -7.00 3.12 17.37
N LEU A 331 -6.03 2.23 17.09
CA LEU A 331 -4.96 1.90 18.03
C LEU A 331 -4.18 3.15 18.47
N ARG A 332 -3.87 4.05 17.53
CA ARG A 332 -3.11 5.27 17.79
C ARG A 332 -3.76 6.22 18.80
N TYR A 333 -5.10 6.21 18.91
CA TYR A 333 -5.84 7.14 19.77
C TYR A 333 -6.38 6.53 21.05
N ARG A 334 -6.51 5.21 21.13
CA ARG A 334 -7.11 4.57 22.31
C ARG A 334 -6.15 4.42 23.49
N ARG A 335 -4.89 4.90 23.40
CA ARG A 335 -3.85 4.75 24.44
C ARG A 335 -3.65 3.27 24.80
N PRO A 336 -3.07 2.46 23.91
CA PRO A 336 -2.98 1.02 24.07
C PRO A 336 -2.22 0.66 25.36
N ILE A 337 -2.69 -0.38 26.04
CA ILE A 337 -1.99 -0.91 27.22
C ILE A 337 -0.89 -1.83 26.71
N VAL A 338 0.33 -1.34 26.65
CA VAL A 338 1.53 -2.06 26.18
C VAL A 338 2.70 -1.85 27.13
N ASP A 339 3.62 -2.79 27.11
CA ASP A 339 4.84 -2.80 27.91
C ASP A 339 5.96 -3.54 27.17
N GLU A 340 7.11 -3.74 27.80
CA GLU A 340 8.27 -4.46 27.27
C GLU A 340 8.02 -5.96 26.99
N HIS A 341 6.92 -6.53 27.46
CA HIS A 341 6.49 -7.91 27.19
C HIS A 341 5.47 -7.99 26.05
N THR A 342 5.13 -6.86 25.44
CA THR A 342 4.21 -6.77 24.30
C THR A 342 5.00 -6.71 23.00
N LEU A 343 4.70 -7.60 22.05
CA LEU A 343 5.18 -7.52 20.67
C LEU A 343 4.11 -6.86 19.80
N LEU A 344 4.41 -5.69 19.25
CA LEU A 344 3.62 -5.09 18.20
C LEU A 344 4.10 -5.64 16.85
N ILE A 345 3.20 -6.24 16.08
CA ILE A 345 3.43 -6.62 14.68
C ILE A 345 2.68 -5.62 13.81
N ALA A 346 3.40 -4.75 13.13
CA ALA A 346 2.82 -3.76 12.23
C ALA A 346 2.94 -4.22 10.77
N VAL A 347 1.80 -4.33 10.07
CA VAL A 347 1.75 -4.86 8.70
C VAL A 347 1.37 -3.75 7.72
N SER A 348 2.17 -3.57 6.67
CA SER A 348 1.88 -2.58 5.62
C SER A 348 2.53 -3.00 4.30
N GLN A 349 1.78 -2.99 3.20
CA GLN A 349 2.34 -3.29 1.89
C GLN A 349 3.32 -2.19 1.45
N SER A 350 2.90 -0.93 1.49
CA SER A 350 3.71 0.22 1.09
C SER A 350 4.76 0.64 2.12
N GLY A 351 4.49 0.34 3.41
CA GLY A 351 5.28 0.84 4.53
C GLY A 351 5.19 2.36 4.75
N GLU A 352 4.19 3.02 4.15
CA GLU A 352 3.98 4.47 4.22
C GLU A 352 2.57 4.86 4.70
N THR A 353 1.82 3.93 5.30
CA THR A 353 0.48 4.20 5.81
C THR A 353 0.55 5.06 7.07
N ALA A 354 -0.02 6.27 7.03
CA ALA A 354 0.10 7.26 8.11
C ALA A 354 -0.35 6.72 9.47
N ASP A 355 -1.51 6.09 9.53
CA ASP A 355 -2.04 5.52 10.78
C ASP A 355 -1.15 4.41 11.33
N THR A 356 -0.61 3.54 10.47
CA THR A 356 0.31 2.47 10.89
C THR A 356 1.59 3.05 11.47
N ILE A 357 2.15 4.10 10.85
CA ILE A 357 3.32 4.82 11.34
C ILE A 357 3.05 5.42 12.72
N ALA A 358 1.90 6.07 12.89
CA ALA A 358 1.52 6.69 14.15
C ALA A 358 1.27 5.65 15.25
N ALA A 359 0.60 4.54 14.95
CA ALA A 359 0.38 3.44 15.89
C ALA A 359 1.70 2.80 16.36
N ILE A 360 2.69 2.64 15.46
CA ILE A 360 4.04 2.18 15.82
C ILE A 360 4.70 3.15 16.80
N ARG A 361 4.69 4.45 16.49
CA ARG A 361 5.30 5.47 17.35
C ARG A 361 4.66 5.48 18.74
N GLU A 362 3.34 5.40 18.81
CA GLU A 362 2.59 5.36 20.08
C GLU A 362 2.95 4.12 20.92
N CYS A 363 2.89 2.93 20.35
CA CYS A 363 3.22 1.71 21.09
C CYS A 363 4.70 1.65 21.51
N LYS A 364 5.61 2.13 20.65
CA LYS A 364 7.05 2.17 20.93
C LYS A 364 7.38 3.15 22.06
N ALA A 365 6.71 4.31 22.11
CA ALA A 365 6.85 5.27 23.19
C ALA A 365 6.42 4.69 24.56
N HIS A 366 5.56 3.68 24.57
CA HIS A 366 5.11 2.97 25.78
C HIS A 366 5.87 1.66 26.04
N GLY A 367 6.96 1.38 25.32
CA GLY A 367 7.89 0.28 25.60
C GLY A 367 7.65 -1.01 24.83
N ALA A 368 6.65 -1.08 23.91
CA ALA A 368 6.43 -2.27 23.09
C ALA A 368 7.62 -2.53 22.15
N ARG A 369 7.96 -3.81 21.95
CA ARG A 369 8.87 -4.24 20.88
C ARG A 369 8.12 -4.24 19.56
N VAL A 370 8.77 -3.79 18.48
CA VAL A 370 8.10 -3.60 17.18
C VAL A 370 8.75 -4.48 16.11
N LEU A 371 7.95 -5.40 15.56
CA LEU A 371 8.24 -6.15 14.35
C LEU A 371 7.40 -5.57 13.21
N THR A 372 8.02 -5.25 12.09
CA THR A 372 7.31 -4.76 10.91
C THR A 372 7.33 -5.79 9.79
N ILE A 373 6.19 -5.95 9.10
CA ILE A 373 6.04 -6.77 7.90
C ILE A 373 5.69 -5.84 6.74
N VAL A 374 6.63 -5.65 5.82
CA VAL A 374 6.49 -4.68 4.73
C VAL A 374 6.99 -5.25 3.40
N ASN A 375 6.51 -4.68 2.28
CA ASN A 375 7.01 -5.07 0.95
C ASN A 375 8.08 -4.11 0.42
N VAL A 376 7.99 -2.82 0.76
CA VAL A 376 8.90 -1.79 0.24
C VAL A 376 10.11 -1.63 1.16
N VAL A 377 11.29 -1.95 0.62
CA VAL A 377 12.57 -1.80 1.33
C VAL A 377 12.84 -0.33 1.61
N GLY A 378 13.30 -0.03 2.84
CA GLY A 378 13.65 1.33 3.25
C GLY A 378 12.45 2.26 3.51
N SER A 379 11.23 1.73 3.51
CA SER A 379 10.03 2.49 3.86
C SER A 379 10.03 2.97 5.31
N THR A 380 9.19 3.95 5.62
CA THR A 380 9.09 4.55 6.97
C THR A 380 8.73 3.50 8.03
N VAL A 381 7.77 2.62 7.75
CA VAL A 381 7.40 1.52 8.66
C VAL A 381 8.57 0.56 8.86
N ALA A 382 9.35 0.24 7.80
CA ALA A 382 10.54 -0.59 7.93
C ALA A 382 11.59 0.04 8.86
N LYS A 383 11.84 1.34 8.73
CA LYS A 383 12.81 2.07 9.56
C LYS A 383 12.39 2.21 11.04
N LEU A 384 11.10 2.24 11.31
CA LEU A 384 10.56 2.36 12.67
C LEU A 384 10.57 1.04 13.45
N GLY A 385 10.60 -0.10 12.75
CA GLY A 385 10.64 -1.42 13.39
C GLY A 385 11.98 -1.65 14.12
N ASP A 386 11.92 -2.35 15.24
CA ASP A 386 13.12 -2.92 15.87
C ASP A 386 13.60 -4.12 15.05
N TYR A 387 12.65 -4.80 14.37
CA TYR A 387 12.88 -5.91 13.46
C TYR A 387 12.00 -5.75 12.22
N VAL A 388 12.49 -6.21 11.07
CA VAL A 388 11.79 -6.06 9.78
C VAL A 388 11.77 -7.39 9.04
N MET A 389 10.60 -7.80 8.57
CA MET A 389 10.43 -8.91 7.64
C MET A 389 9.86 -8.39 6.32
N TYR A 390 10.59 -8.55 5.24
CA TYR A 390 10.11 -8.18 3.90
C TYR A 390 9.31 -9.30 3.25
N THR A 391 8.20 -8.95 2.60
CA THR A 391 7.34 -9.92 1.92
C THR A 391 7.89 -10.38 0.58
N TRP A 392 8.76 -9.58 -0.05
CA TRP A 392 9.35 -9.88 -1.37
C TRP A 392 8.33 -10.16 -2.48
N ALA A 393 7.14 -9.57 -2.38
CA ALA A 393 6.08 -9.71 -3.38
C ALA A 393 6.41 -9.07 -4.74
N GLY A 394 7.47 -8.26 -4.81
CA GLY A 394 7.74 -7.38 -5.94
C GLY A 394 6.79 -6.17 -5.99
N PRO A 395 6.86 -5.34 -7.05
CA PRO A 395 5.98 -4.20 -7.20
C PRO A 395 4.53 -4.64 -7.38
N GLU A 396 3.61 -3.94 -6.71
CA GLU A 396 2.17 -4.13 -6.80
C GLU A 396 1.53 -2.78 -7.16
N ILE A 397 0.94 -2.72 -8.36
CA ILE A 397 0.49 -1.48 -9.02
C ILE A 397 -1.02 -1.28 -8.88
N ALA A 398 -1.82 -2.36 -9.06
CA ALA A 398 -3.26 -2.28 -8.88
C ALA A 398 -3.60 -1.71 -7.49
N VAL A 399 -4.57 -0.79 -7.43
CA VAL A 399 -4.96 -0.15 -6.16
C VAL A 399 -5.43 -1.19 -5.15
N ALA A 400 -6.31 -2.10 -5.57
CA ALA A 400 -6.74 -3.22 -4.74
C ALA A 400 -5.61 -4.26 -4.60
N THR A 401 -5.12 -4.45 -3.38
CA THR A 401 -4.00 -5.37 -3.11
C THR A 401 -4.43 -6.84 -3.24
N THR A 402 -3.57 -7.68 -3.78
CA THR A 402 -3.79 -9.12 -3.97
C THR A 402 -2.59 -9.94 -3.52
N LYS A 403 -1.47 -9.90 -4.25
CA LYS A 403 -0.24 -10.62 -3.90
C LYS A 403 0.40 -10.06 -2.62
N GLY A 404 0.20 -8.76 -2.34
CA GLY A 404 0.63 -8.17 -1.07
C GLY A 404 -0.03 -8.85 0.13
N TYR A 405 -1.33 -9.08 0.07
CA TYR A 405 -2.09 -9.75 1.13
C TYR A 405 -1.62 -11.21 1.36
N THR A 406 -1.51 -12.01 0.31
CA THR A 406 -1.12 -13.43 0.47
C THR A 406 0.34 -13.59 0.92
N THR A 407 1.25 -12.70 0.49
CA THR A 407 2.63 -12.72 0.98
C THR A 407 2.76 -12.24 2.43
N GLN A 408 1.88 -11.32 2.89
CA GLN A 408 1.79 -10.95 4.31
C GLN A 408 1.34 -12.14 5.16
N ILE A 409 0.33 -12.90 4.71
CA ILE A 409 -0.09 -14.14 5.40
C ILE A 409 1.07 -15.14 5.42
N ALA A 410 1.78 -15.36 4.30
CA ALA A 410 2.90 -16.29 4.27
C ALA A 410 4.04 -15.91 5.24
N VAL A 411 4.30 -14.60 5.43
CA VAL A 411 5.25 -14.15 6.45
C VAL A 411 4.71 -14.43 7.86
N LEU A 412 3.42 -14.21 8.10
CA LEU A 412 2.79 -14.53 9.38
C LEU A 412 2.76 -16.05 9.64
N ASP A 413 2.57 -16.90 8.61
CA ASP A 413 2.69 -18.36 8.68
C ASP A 413 4.09 -18.79 9.14
N LEU A 414 5.12 -18.27 8.45
CA LEU A 414 6.52 -18.52 8.80
C LEU A 414 6.83 -18.09 10.24
N LEU A 415 6.37 -16.89 10.61
CA LEU A 415 6.55 -16.34 11.94
C LEU A 415 5.86 -17.21 13.00
N ALA A 416 4.59 -17.58 12.80
CA ALA A 416 3.82 -18.38 13.74
C ALA A 416 4.46 -19.76 14.00
N VAL A 417 4.89 -20.45 12.94
CA VAL A 417 5.53 -21.76 13.07
C VAL A 417 6.91 -21.64 13.72
N TRP A 418 7.70 -20.62 13.37
CA TRP A 418 8.98 -20.33 14.01
C TRP A 418 8.79 -20.02 15.50
N MET A 419 7.87 -19.11 15.84
CA MET A 419 7.55 -18.72 17.21
C MET A 419 7.10 -19.92 18.06
N ALA A 420 6.23 -20.77 17.52
CA ALA A 420 5.75 -21.96 18.21
C ALA A 420 6.88 -22.96 18.49
N ASN A 421 7.84 -23.10 17.57
CA ASN A 421 9.02 -23.93 17.77
C ASN A 421 9.94 -23.37 18.88
N GLU A 422 10.21 -22.05 18.86
CA GLU A 422 11.02 -21.39 19.90
C GLU A 422 10.38 -21.49 21.30
N ARG A 423 9.05 -21.43 21.38
CA ARG A 423 8.26 -21.60 22.61
C ARG A 423 8.07 -23.07 23.00
N ARG A 424 8.50 -24.00 22.16
CA ARG A 424 8.33 -25.46 22.38
C ARG A 424 6.86 -25.89 22.57
N THR A 425 5.95 -25.23 21.88
CA THR A 425 4.52 -25.60 21.86
C THR A 425 4.21 -26.67 20.81
N LEU A 426 5.14 -26.94 19.89
CA LEU A 426 5.03 -27.97 18.86
C LEU A 426 5.86 -29.21 19.19
N THR A 427 5.36 -30.38 18.80
CA THR A 427 6.17 -31.59 18.72
C THR A 427 7.05 -31.56 17.45
N ALA A 428 8.18 -32.27 17.45
CA ALA A 428 9.06 -32.29 16.28
C ALA A 428 8.37 -32.82 14.98
N PRO A 429 7.52 -33.87 15.02
CA PRO A 429 6.75 -34.28 13.84
C PRO A 429 5.81 -33.17 13.35
N ARG A 430 5.05 -32.53 14.26
CA ARG A 430 4.11 -31.45 13.88
C ARG A 430 4.83 -30.25 13.27
N TYR A 431 5.98 -29.88 13.82
CA TYR A 431 6.82 -28.83 13.23
C TYR A 431 7.24 -29.18 11.79
N ALA A 432 7.70 -30.41 11.55
CA ALA A 432 8.10 -30.84 10.22
C ALA A 432 6.93 -30.84 9.22
N GLU A 433 5.74 -31.28 9.63
CA GLU A 433 4.51 -31.22 8.83
C GLU A 433 4.16 -29.77 8.44
N LEU A 434 4.21 -28.84 9.40
CA LEU A 434 3.91 -27.44 9.14
C LEU A 434 4.93 -26.80 8.19
N VAL A 435 6.23 -27.10 8.35
CA VAL A 435 7.27 -26.59 7.44
C VAL A 435 7.08 -27.14 6.01
N ALA A 436 6.71 -28.42 5.87
CA ALA A 436 6.38 -29.00 4.58
C ALA A 436 5.13 -28.31 3.98
N GLY A 437 4.06 -28.12 4.76
CA GLY A 437 2.84 -27.45 4.34
C GLY A 437 3.08 -26.04 3.82
N ILE A 438 3.87 -25.22 4.53
CA ILE A 438 4.26 -23.86 4.06
C ILE A 438 5.03 -23.93 2.73
N THR A 439 5.95 -24.90 2.58
CA THR A 439 6.76 -25.05 1.37
C THR A 439 5.90 -25.40 0.14
N GLU A 440 4.78 -26.07 0.33
CA GLU A 440 3.84 -26.45 -0.73
C GLU A 440 2.84 -25.34 -1.10
N LEU A 441 2.73 -24.27 -0.31
CA LEU A 441 1.76 -23.19 -0.56
C LEU A 441 1.84 -22.59 -1.98
N PRO A 442 3.00 -22.35 -2.58
CA PRO A 442 3.06 -21.83 -3.95
C PRO A 442 2.37 -22.73 -4.98
N GLU A 443 2.53 -24.06 -4.86
CA GLU A 443 1.88 -25.03 -5.76
C GLU A 443 0.37 -25.08 -5.53
N ARG A 444 -0.06 -25.09 -4.28
CA ARG A 444 -1.49 -25.07 -3.92
C ARG A 444 -2.17 -23.77 -4.38
N THR A 445 -1.46 -22.66 -4.29
CA THR A 445 -1.91 -21.36 -4.83
C THR A 445 -2.12 -21.42 -6.35
N GLN A 446 -1.19 -22.06 -7.10
CA GLN A 446 -1.37 -22.25 -8.53
C GLN A 446 -2.65 -23.04 -8.85
N ARG A 447 -2.90 -24.12 -8.13
CA ARG A 447 -4.12 -24.92 -8.30
C ARG A 447 -5.40 -24.14 -8.00
N SER A 448 -5.38 -23.24 -7.03
CA SER A 448 -6.51 -22.32 -6.77
C SER A 448 -6.70 -21.30 -7.89
N ILE A 449 -5.63 -20.81 -8.50
CA ILE A 449 -5.67 -19.92 -9.67
C ILE A 449 -6.21 -20.65 -10.91
N ASP A 450 -5.93 -21.94 -11.07
CA ASP A 450 -6.40 -22.75 -12.18
C ASP A 450 -7.94 -22.89 -12.20
N LEU A 451 -8.62 -22.51 -11.12
CA LEU A 451 -10.09 -22.37 -11.07
C LEU A 451 -10.61 -21.16 -11.86
N ASN A 452 -9.72 -20.30 -12.39
CA ASN A 452 -10.09 -19.06 -13.08
C ASN A 452 -11.21 -19.20 -14.11
N PRO A 453 -11.25 -20.21 -15.01
CA PRO A 453 -12.36 -20.35 -15.96
C PRO A 453 -13.72 -20.63 -15.28
N GLN A 454 -13.73 -21.45 -14.22
CA GLN A 454 -14.93 -21.73 -13.44
C GLN A 454 -15.40 -20.48 -12.69
N VAL A 455 -14.46 -19.73 -12.10
CA VAL A 455 -14.75 -18.50 -11.37
C VAL A 455 -15.29 -17.42 -12.31
N SER A 456 -14.74 -17.29 -13.53
CA SER A 456 -15.27 -16.37 -14.55
C SER A 456 -16.71 -16.67 -14.89
N TYR A 457 -17.06 -17.94 -15.13
CA TYR A 457 -18.44 -18.37 -15.38
C TYR A 457 -19.40 -18.02 -14.23
N LEU A 458 -18.96 -18.26 -12.98
CA LEU A 458 -19.78 -17.93 -11.80
C LEU A 458 -19.93 -16.43 -11.60
N ALA A 459 -18.88 -15.66 -11.88
CA ALA A 459 -18.93 -14.21 -11.81
C ALA A 459 -19.95 -13.62 -12.80
N GLU A 460 -19.98 -14.09 -14.05
CA GLU A 460 -20.99 -13.69 -15.04
C GLU A 460 -22.41 -13.99 -14.57
N ARG A 461 -22.62 -15.10 -13.89
CA ARG A 461 -23.93 -15.49 -13.33
C ARG A 461 -24.37 -14.58 -12.19
N TYR A 462 -23.42 -14.04 -11.42
CA TYR A 462 -23.70 -13.32 -10.18
C TYR A 462 -23.39 -11.81 -10.22
N CYS A 463 -22.80 -11.28 -11.29
CA CYS A 463 -22.40 -9.87 -11.37
C CYS A 463 -23.56 -8.86 -11.30
N GLY A 464 -24.78 -9.29 -11.61
CA GLY A 464 -25.98 -8.44 -11.51
C GLY A 464 -26.51 -8.22 -10.09
N ASN A 465 -25.91 -8.82 -9.06
CA ASN A 465 -26.33 -8.60 -7.68
C ASN A 465 -25.90 -7.20 -7.21
N SER A 466 -26.82 -6.46 -6.59
CA SER A 466 -26.52 -5.14 -5.99
C SER A 466 -25.91 -5.25 -4.58
N SER A 467 -26.11 -6.39 -3.92
CA SER A 467 -25.63 -6.67 -2.57
C SER A 467 -25.50 -8.17 -2.35
N LEU A 468 -24.47 -8.58 -1.60
CA LEU A 468 -24.25 -9.97 -1.22
C LEU A 468 -23.52 -10.10 0.12
N PHE A 469 -23.49 -11.31 0.68
CA PHE A 469 -22.85 -11.59 1.96
C PHE A 469 -21.76 -12.64 1.82
N PHE A 470 -20.73 -12.48 2.63
CA PHE A 470 -19.71 -13.50 2.86
C PHE A 470 -19.86 -14.04 4.28
N ILE A 471 -19.80 -15.35 4.46
CA ILE A 471 -19.85 -15.97 5.77
C ILE A 471 -18.75 -17.01 5.94
N GLY A 472 -18.21 -17.11 7.13
CA GLY A 472 -17.18 -18.10 7.48
C GLY A 472 -17.06 -18.27 8.98
N ARG A 473 -16.23 -19.21 9.41
CA ARG A 473 -15.89 -19.44 10.81
C ARG A 473 -14.40 -19.56 10.98
N ASN A 474 -13.86 -19.04 12.08
CA ASN A 474 -12.43 -19.08 12.37
C ASN A 474 -11.65 -18.38 11.23
N ILE A 475 -10.63 -19.01 10.66
CA ILE A 475 -9.82 -18.47 9.55
C ILE A 475 -10.70 -18.12 8.35
N ASP A 476 -11.68 -18.98 8.00
CA ASP A 476 -12.64 -18.72 6.90
C ASP A 476 -13.37 -17.37 7.07
N TYR A 477 -13.67 -16.95 8.31
CA TYR A 477 -14.25 -15.62 8.56
C TYR A 477 -13.26 -14.49 8.28
N ALA A 478 -12.01 -14.65 8.70
CA ALA A 478 -10.97 -13.66 8.41
C ALA A 478 -10.73 -13.49 6.90
N VAL A 479 -10.78 -14.60 6.14
CA VAL A 479 -10.69 -14.59 4.68
C VAL A 479 -11.95 -13.95 4.06
N ALA A 480 -13.14 -14.23 4.61
CA ALA A 480 -14.39 -13.62 4.15
C ALA A 480 -14.38 -12.09 4.26
N LEU A 481 -13.75 -11.51 5.31
CA LEU A 481 -13.56 -10.06 5.44
C LEU A 481 -12.79 -9.48 4.25
N GLU A 482 -11.69 -10.13 3.86
CA GLU A 482 -10.89 -9.69 2.72
C GLU A 482 -11.61 -9.88 1.39
N ALA A 483 -12.30 -11.01 1.19
CA ALA A 483 -13.08 -11.26 -0.01
C ALA A 483 -14.16 -10.19 -0.22
N SER A 484 -14.86 -9.83 0.85
CA SER A 484 -15.86 -8.75 0.85
C SER A 484 -15.22 -7.40 0.52
N LEU A 485 -14.04 -7.10 1.09
CA LEU A 485 -13.33 -5.86 0.79
C LEU A 485 -12.94 -5.79 -0.69
N LYS A 486 -12.34 -6.84 -1.25
CA LYS A 486 -11.95 -6.87 -2.67
C LYS A 486 -13.14 -6.62 -3.60
N LEU A 487 -14.28 -7.28 -3.32
CA LEU A 487 -15.47 -7.05 -4.13
C LEU A 487 -15.96 -5.61 -4.06
N LYS A 488 -16.04 -5.03 -2.87
CA LYS A 488 -16.46 -3.62 -2.67
C LYS A 488 -15.58 -2.64 -3.42
N GLU A 489 -14.27 -2.81 -3.29
CA GLU A 489 -13.27 -1.88 -3.84
C GLU A 489 -13.38 -1.74 -5.34
N ILE A 490 -13.51 -2.85 -6.07
CA ILE A 490 -13.36 -2.84 -7.53
C ILE A 490 -14.67 -2.97 -8.29
N SER A 491 -15.74 -3.52 -7.70
CA SER A 491 -17.03 -3.69 -8.35
C SER A 491 -18.11 -2.72 -7.87
N TYR A 492 -17.86 -2.03 -6.75
CA TYR A 492 -18.79 -1.13 -6.05
C TYR A 492 -20.07 -1.82 -5.56
N ILE A 493 -20.13 -3.16 -5.60
CA ILE A 493 -21.24 -3.93 -5.03
C ILE A 493 -21.12 -3.88 -3.50
N HIS A 494 -22.20 -3.50 -2.83
CA HIS A 494 -22.25 -3.55 -1.37
C HIS A 494 -22.12 -5.00 -0.90
N SER A 495 -21.16 -5.28 -0.07
CA SER A 495 -20.99 -6.61 0.53
C SER A 495 -20.52 -6.51 1.97
N GLU A 496 -20.90 -7.48 2.78
CA GLU A 496 -20.50 -7.58 4.17
C GLU A 496 -20.07 -9.02 4.48
N ALA A 497 -19.12 -9.14 5.40
CA ALA A 497 -18.65 -10.42 5.88
C ALA A 497 -19.02 -10.60 7.35
N TYR A 498 -19.58 -11.78 7.69
CA TYR A 498 -20.00 -12.11 9.04
C TYR A 498 -19.40 -13.43 9.51
N ALA A 499 -19.08 -13.49 10.80
CA ALA A 499 -18.94 -14.79 11.45
C ALA A 499 -20.26 -15.55 11.30
N ALA A 500 -20.23 -16.72 10.65
CA ALA A 500 -21.44 -17.40 10.20
C ALA A 500 -22.45 -17.68 11.33
N GLY A 501 -21.94 -17.90 12.56
CA GLY A 501 -22.81 -18.08 13.73
C GLY A 501 -23.49 -16.80 14.21
N GLU A 502 -22.90 -15.64 13.92
CA GLU A 502 -23.43 -14.34 14.36
C GLU A 502 -24.56 -13.83 13.47
N LEU A 503 -24.65 -14.34 12.23
CA LEU A 503 -25.66 -13.91 11.25
C LEU A 503 -27.10 -13.94 11.82
N LYS A 504 -27.43 -14.94 12.61
CA LYS A 504 -28.77 -15.11 13.22
C LYS A 504 -29.09 -14.10 14.33
N HIS A 505 -28.11 -13.34 14.83
CA HIS A 505 -28.31 -12.36 15.89
C HIS A 505 -28.71 -10.97 15.38
N GLY A 506 -29.14 -10.86 14.12
CA GLY A 506 -29.66 -9.62 13.54
C GLY A 506 -29.64 -9.62 12.02
N THR A 507 -28.47 -9.75 11.42
CA THR A 507 -28.22 -9.51 10.00
C THR A 507 -28.87 -10.54 9.05
N ILE A 508 -29.29 -11.69 9.55
CA ILE A 508 -30.07 -12.66 8.79
C ILE A 508 -31.40 -12.08 8.27
N ALA A 509 -31.89 -10.99 8.89
CA ALA A 509 -33.07 -10.24 8.43
C ALA A 509 -32.89 -9.64 7.02
N LEU A 510 -31.63 -9.49 6.55
CA LEU A 510 -31.30 -8.98 5.22
C LEU A 510 -31.26 -10.08 4.14
N ILE A 511 -31.50 -11.32 4.50
CA ILE A 511 -31.52 -12.43 3.55
C ILE A 511 -32.91 -12.53 2.91
N ASP A 512 -32.96 -12.13 1.63
CA ASP A 512 -34.13 -12.22 0.76
C ASP A 512 -34.00 -13.38 -0.22
N PRO A 513 -35.11 -13.86 -0.81
CA PRO A 513 -35.08 -14.85 -1.90
C PRO A 513 -34.16 -14.40 -3.05
N GLY A 514 -33.21 -15.24 -3.43
CA GLY A 514 -32.23 -14.96 -4.49
C GLY A 514 -30.98 -14.20 -4.04
N ARG A 515 -30.93 -13.71 -2.81
CA ARG A 515 -29.73 -13.05 -2.25
C ARG A 515 -28.53 -13.98 -2.29
N LEU A 516 -27.42 -13.55 -2.87
CA LEU A 516 -26.20 -14.35 -2.89
C LEU A 516 -25.50 -14.32 -1.52
N VAL A 517 -25.19 -15.50 -1.03
CA VAL A 517 -24.32 -15.72 0.12
C VAL A 517 -23.12 -16.55 -0.32
N VAL A 518 -21.92 -16.01 -0.21
CA VAL A 518 -20.67 -16.73 -0.43
C VAL A 518 -20.22 -17.31 0.91
N SER A 519 -20.21 -18.64 1.03
CA SER A 519 -19.85 -19.33 2.26
C SER A 519 -18.50 -20.01 2.15
N LEU A 520 -17.55 -19.62 3.03
CA LEU A 520 -16.29 -20.30 3.18
C LEU A 520 -16.43 -21.40 4.23
N ALA A 521 -16.06 -22.62 3.88
CA ALA A 521 -16.18 -23.81 4.72
C ALA A 521 -15.00 -24.77 4.52
N CYS A 522 -13.79 -24.21 4.54
CA CYS A 522 -12.53 -24.94 4.37
C CYS A 522 -11.90 -25.37 5.70
N TYR A 523 -12.26 -24.73 6.81
CA TYR A 523 -11.81 -25.14 8.13
C TYR A 523 -12.58 -26.40 8.58
N GLU A 524 -12.01 -27.57 8.32
CA GLU A 524 -12.66 -28.89 8.41
C GLU A 524 -13.35 -29.15 9.74
N GLU A 525 -12.73 -28.76 10.87
CA GLU A 525 -13.29 -28.96 12.21
C GLU A 525 -14.62 -28.23 12.44
N LEU A 526 -14.88 -27.17 11.68
CA LEU A 526 -16.09 -26.36 11.77
C LEU A 526 -17.03 -26.53 10.57
N PHE A 527 -16.70 -27.43 9.63
CA PHE A 527 -17.49 -27.66 8.42
C PHE A 527 -18.98 -27.89 8.71
N ASP A 528 -19.32 -28.82 9.61
CA ASP A 528 -20.72 -29.12 9.95
C ASP A 528 -21.46 -27.93 10.57
N LYS A 529 -20.73 -27.06 11.30
CA LYS A 529 -21.31 -25.83 11.87
C LYS A 529 -21.59 -24.81 10.77
N THR A 530 -20.68 -24.67 9.81
CA THR A 530 -20.87 -23.80 8.64
C THR A 530 -22.00 -24.30 7.75
N MET A 531 -22.11 -25.62 7.52
CA MET A 531 -23.25 -26.23 6.82
C MET A 531 -24.60 -25.94 7.48
N SER A 532 -24.65 -25.92 8.82
CA SER A 532 -25.87 -25.51 9.54
C SER A 532 -26.23 -24.05 9.24
N ASN A 533 -25.26 -23.15 9.15
CA ASN A 533 -25.52 -21.74 8.80
C ASN A 533 -25.93 -21.60 7.31
N ILE A 534 -25.38 -22.40 6.41
CA ILE A 534 -25.84 -22.46 5.02
C ILE A 534 -27.35 -22.84 4.97
N LYS A 535 -27.78 -23.86 5.72
CA LYS A 535 -29.19 -24.23 5.82
C LYS A 535 -30.05 -23.08 6.32
N GLU A 536 -29.59 -22.31 7.30
CA GLU A 536 -30.32 -21.17 7.85
C GLU A 536 -30.60 -20.08 6.79
N VAL A 537 -29.63 -19.76 5.93
CA VAL A 537 -29.81 -18.77 4.85
C VAL A 537 -30.62 -19.38 3.67
N LYS A 538 -30.40 -20.64 3.34
CA LYS A 538 -31.17 -21.35 2.32
C LYS A 538 -32.65 -21.42 2.65
N ALA A 539 -33.01 -21.63 3.92
CA ALA A 539 -34.41 -21.63 4.38
C ALA A 539 -35.11 -20.28 4.15
N ARG A 540 -34.36 -19.19 3.88
CA ARG A 540 -34.89 -17.88 3.53
C ARG A 540 -34.77 -17.55 2.03
N GLY A 541 -34.44 -18.57 1.23
CA GLY A 541 -34.35 -18.45 -0.22
C GLY A 541 -33.05 -17.90 -0.76
N ALA A 542 -31.99 -17.82 0.04
CA ALA A 542 -30.65 -17.41 -0.42
C ALA A 542 -30.14 -18.34 -1.53
N LYS A 543 -29.33 -17.78 -2.43
CA LYS A 543 -28.43 -18.53 -3.30
C LYS A 543 -27.09 -18.66 -2.61
N VAL A 544 -26.49 -19.84 -2.64
CA VAL A 544 -25.23 -20.11 -1.94
C VAL A 544 -24.15 -20.56 -2.91
N LEU A 545 -23.06 -19.78 -2.95
CA LEU A 545 -21.79 -20.18 -3.54
C LEU A 545 -20.86 -20.62 -2.39
N ALA A 546 -20.49 -21.89 -2.36
CA ALA A 546 -19.63 -22.42 -1.31
C ALA A 546 -18.18 -22.58 -1.80
N VAL A 547 -17.23 -22.18 -0.98
CA VAL A 547 -15.79 -22.46 -1.14
C VAL A 547 -15.42 -23.52 -0.11
N VAL A 548 -14.95 -24.67 -0.59
CA VAL A 548 -14.67 -25.84 0.26
C VAL A 548 -13.41 -26.57 -0.21
N ASN A 549 -12.86 -27.39 0.68
CA ASN A 549 -11.72 -28.26 0.33
C ASN A 549 -12.10 -29.30 -0.73
N GLU A 550 -11.17 -29.60 -1.63
CA GLU A 550 -11.29 -30.68 -2.61
C GLU A 550 -11.71 -32.00 -1.94
N GLY A 551 -12.61 -32.72 -2.62
CA GLY A 551 -13.11 -34.01 -2.13
C GLY A 551 -14.30 -33.90 -1.15
N ASN A 552 -14.62 -32.72 -0.63
CA ASN A 552 -15.76 -32.54 0.26
C ASN A 552 -17.07 -32.44 -0.53
N ARG A 553 -17.68 -33.59 -0.82
CA ARG A 553 -18.96 -33.66 -1.56
C ARG A 553 -20.22 -33.41 -0.72
N ARG A 554 -20.06 -33.32 0.60
CA ARG A 554 -21.21 -33.08 1.53
C ARG A 554 -21.85 -31.72 1.30
N VAL A 555 -21.08 -30.75 0.75
CA VAL A 555 -21.53 -29.39 0.43
C VAL A 555 -22.67 -29.37 -0.61
N PHE A 556 -22.71 -30.31 -1.53
CA PHE A 556 -23.76 -30.37 -2.59
C PHE A 556 -25.19 -30.56 -2.07
N ALA A 557 -25.34 -30.95 -0.81
CA ALA A 557 -26.67 -31.06 -0.20
C ALA A 557 -27.35 -29.69 -0.01
N GLU A 558 -26.57 -28.61 0.07
CA GLU A 558 -27.08 -27.29 0.47
C GLU A 558 -26.62 -26.13 -0.46
N ALA A 559 -25.46 -26.23 -1.11
CA ALA A 559 -24.95 -25.17 -1.96
C ALA A 559 -25.53 -25.22 -3.38
N ASP A 560 -25.76 -24.05 -3.99
CA ASP A 560 -26.21 -23.96 -5.40
C ASP A 560 -25.02 -24.10 -6.35
N ASP A 561 -23.87 -23.53 -5.97
CA ASP A 561 -22.59 -23.58 -6.70
C ASP A 561 -21.44 -23.84 -5.74
N VAL A 562 -20.37 -24.47 -6.22
CA VAL A 562 -19.24 -24.87 -5.38
C VAL A 562 -17.92 -24.60 -6.09
N LEU A 563 -16.97 -24.03 -5.35
CA LEU A 563 -15.55 -23.90 -5.70
C LEU A 563 -14.74 -24.82 -4.79
N PHE A 564 -13.96 -25.73 -5.39
CA PHE A 564 -13.11 -26.64 -4.66
C PHE A 564 -11.68 -26.13 -4.63
N VAL A 565 -11.17 -25.79 -3.44
CA VAL A 565 -9.79 -25.35 -3.26
C VAL A 565 -8.89 -26.51 -2.78
N PRO A 566 -7.59 -26.48 -3.05
CA PRO A 566 -6.67 -27.50 -2.60
C PRO A 566 -6.65 -27.66 -1.09
N VAL A 567 -6.64 -28.89 -0.60
CA VAL A 567 -6.52 -29.19 0.82
C VAL A 567 -5.16 -28.73 1.34
N THR A 568 -5.15 -27.99 2.43
CA THR A 568 -3.95 -27.60 3.19
C THR A 568 -4.09 -28.02 4.65
N ASP A 569 -3.01 -27.85 5.43
CA ASP A 569 -3.17 -27.80 6.86
C ASP A 569 -4.17 -26.67 7.22
N PRO A 570 -5.14 -26.89 8.12
CA PRO A 570 -6.18 -25.91 8.43
C PRO A 570 -5.62 -24.52 8.81
N VAL A 571 -4.45 -24.46 9.43
CA VAL A 571 -3.83 -23.16 9.81
C VAL A 571 -3.34 -22.35 8.60
N PHE A 572 -3.18 -22.97 7.42
CA PHE A 572 -2.72 -22.33 6.20
C PHE A 572 -3.83 -22.18 5.13
N SER A 573 -5.08 -22.47 5.48
CA SER A 573 -6.21 -22.44 4.52
C SER A 573 -6.43 -21.06 3.91
N GLY A 574 -6.08 -20.00 4.61
CA GLY A 574 -6.36 -18.63 4.21
C GLY A 574 -5.75 -18.22 2.84
N ILE A 575 -4.60 -18.78 2.45
CA ILE A 575 -3.99 -18.46 1.15
C ILE A 575 -4.75 -19.13 -0.01
N PRO A 576 -4.95 -20.46 -0.07
CA PRO A 576 -5.66 -21.06 -1.20
C PRO A 576 -7.13 -20.64 -1.29
N GLU A 577 -7.77 -20.27 -0.18
CA GLU A 577 -9.17 -19.85 -0.15
C GLU A 577 -9.42 -18.49 -0.78
N ILE A 578 -8.51 -17.52 -0.57
CA ILE A 578 -8.73 -16.16 -1.05
C ILE A 578 -8.59 -16.05 -2.58
N LEU A 579 -7.79 -16.91 -3.22
CA LEU A 579 -7.47 -16.80 -4.64
C LEU A 579 -8.71 -16.83 -5.55
N PRO A 580 -9.61 -17.81 -5.46
CA PRO A 580 -10.83 -17.83 -6.27
C PRO A 580 -11.76 -16.65 -5.95
N LEU A 581 -11.68 -16.08 -4.74
CA LEU A 581 -12.48 -14.93 -4.35
C LEU A 581 -11.91 -13.61 -4.88
N GLN A 582 -10.59 -13.48 -5.00
CA GLN A 582 -9.95 -12.38 -5.72
C GLN A 582 -10.31 -12.42 -7.22
N LEU A 583 -10.26 -13.60 -7.84
CA LEU A 583 -10.68 -13.81 -9.22
C LEU A 583 -12.18 -13.52 -9.39
N PHE A 584 -13.03 -13.93 -8.45
CA PHE A 584 -14.46 -13.64 -8.48
C PHE A 584 -14.72 -12.13 -8.46
N ALA A 585 -14.08 -11.39 -7.54
CA ALA A 585 -14.18 -9.94 -7.49
C ALA A 585 -13.71 -9.29 -8.80
N TYR A 586 -12.57 -9.73 -9.35
CA TYR A 586 -12.04 -9.27 -10.62
C TYR A 586 -13.02 -9.46 -11.78
N HIS A 587 -13.56 -10.68 -11.96
CA HIS A 587 -14.48 -10.97 -13.06
C HIS A 587 -15.84 -10.28 -12.89
N VAL A 588 -16.35 -10.14 -11.68
CA VAL A 588 -17.57 -9.35 -11.39
C VAL A 588 -17.35 -7.89 -11.77
N ALA A 589 -16.22 -7.30 -11.39
CA ALA A 589 -15.89 -5.92 -11.74
C ALA A 589 -15.74 -5.73 -13.27
N ARG A 590 -15.09 -6.69 -13.95
CA ARG A 590 -14.98 -6.70 -15.42
C ARG A 590 -16.34 -6.79 -16.09
N CYS A 591 -17.22 -7.68 -15.63
CA CYS A 591 -18.59 -7.83 -16.12
C CYS A 591 -19.39 -6.52 -16.00
N ASN A 592 -19.19 -5.78 -14.91
CA ASN A 592 -19.84 -4.51 -14.64
C ASN A 592 -19.17 -3.30 -15.32
N GLY A 593 -18.10 -3.50 -16.08
CA GLY A 593 -17.38 -2.43 -16.79
C GLY A 593 -16.69 -1.44 -15.86
N CYS A 594 -16.28 -1.87 -14.65
CA CYS A 594 -15.59 -1.02 -13.68
C CYS A 594 -14.10 -0.86 -14.02
N ASP A 595 -13.50 0.26 -13.63
CA ASP A 595 -12.04 0.40 -13.64
C ASP A 595 -11.45 -0.43 -12.50
N ILE A 596 -10.75 -1.52 -12.85
CA ILE A 596 -10.26 -2.52 -11.91
C ILE A 596 -8.93 -2.08 -11.28
N ASP A 597 -8.05 -1.51 -12.09
CA ASP A 597 -6.71 -1.11 -11.63
C ASP A 597 -6.73 0.19 -10.81
N LYS A 598 -7.68 1.09 -11.16
CA LYS A 598 -7.83 2.42 -10.54
C LYS A 598 -9.30 2.66 -10.14
N PRO A 599 -9.83 1.90 -9.17
CA PRO A 599 -11.22 2.08 -8.74
C PRO A 599 -11.44 3.48 -8.18
N ARG A 600 -12.65 4.02 -8.42
CA ARG A 600 -13.01 5.38 -8.00
C ARG A 600 -12.86 5.55 -6.48
N ASN A 601 -12.45 6.75 -6.06
CA ASN A 601 -12.33 7.14 -4.66
C ASN A 601 -11.32 6.33 -3.83
N LEU A 602 -10.42 5.58 -4.46
CA LEU A 602 -9.39 4.81 -3.78
C LEU A 602 -7.99 5.20 -4.25
N ALA A 603 -7.04 5.10 -3.35
CA ALA A 603 -5.63 5.24 -3.62
C ALA A 603 -4.87 4.03 -3.07
N LYS A 604 -3.75 3.63 -3.73
CA LYS A 604 -2.96 2.44 -3.36
C LYS A 604 -2.42 2.50 -1.93
N SER A 605 -2.12 3.69 -1.42
CA SER A 605 -1.58 3.88 -0.07
C SER A 605 -2.05 5.23 0.49
N VAL A 606 -2.47 5.27 1.74
CA VAL A 606 -2.95 6.46 2.45
C VAL A 606 -1.83 6.95 3.36
N THR A 607 -1.18 8.06 2.98
CA THR A 607 -0.02 8.64 3.69
C THR A 607 -0.34 9.91 4.46
N VAL A 608 -1.60 10.26 4.50
CA VAL A 608 -2.14 11.40 5.26
C VAL A 608 -3.32 10.92 6.08
N GLU A 609 -3.60 11.60 7.17
CA GLU A 609 -4.78 11.40 8.00
C GLU A 609 -6.00 12.09 7.41
#